data_a22d1f6b5b7cbd0d02e42f655ea5ae3a
#
_entry.id   a22d1f6b5b7cbd0d02e42f655ea5ae3a
#
_cell.length_a   1.000
_cell.length_b   1.000
_cell.length_c   1.000
_cell.angle_alpha   90.00
_cell.angle_beta   90.00
_cell.angle_gamma   90.00
#
_symmetry.space_group_name_H-M   'P 1'
#
loop_
_entity.id
_entity.type
_entity.pdbx_description
1 polymer ?
#
loop_
_entity_poly.entity_id
_entity_poly.type
_entity_poly.pdbx_seq_one_letter_code
_entity_poly.pdbx_strand_id
1 'polypeptide(L)'
;MPKIITIAREYGSGGRLIAQKVAEKLQLVYYDNEVIDLAAKELGIDVDTIRKAAEEKTSSFMYTMSSSAFTLPLNDQVFAMQSKIIRHLAKHDSCIIVNGCADYILEDYDDVLSVFIHAPLESRIKRVQEEYKEEHPDFKKFVMKKDKGRSNYYNYYTTKKWGQLKNFDLTINSDLGIEEVADIIVKLYLKEEK
;
A
#
# COMPACT_ATOMS: atom_id res chain seq x y z
N MET A 1 -9.15 0.65 -21.67
CA MET A 1 -9.38 -0.08 -20.39
C MET A 1 -9.25 0.90 -19.25
N PRO A 2 -9.77 0.63 -18.04
CA PRO A 2 -9.50 1.49 -16.87
C PRO A 2 -8.00 1.59 -16.62
N LYS A 3 -7.53 2.78 -16.29
CA LYS A 3 -6.11 3.03 -16.01
C LYS A 3 -5.90 3.16 -14.50
N ILE A 4 -4.99 2.38 -13.96
CA ILE A 4 -4.78 2.24 -12.51
C ILE A 4 -3.46 2.87 -12.09
N ILE A 5 -3.43 3.53 -10.94
CA ILE A 5 -2.19 3.89 -10.25
C ILE A 5 -2.09 3.07 -8.97
N THR A 6 -1.01 2.33 -8.80
CA THR A 6 -0.70 1.69 -7.52
C THR A 6 0.40 2.46 -6.79
N ILE A 7 0.21 2.73 -5.49
CA ILE A 7 1.17 3.49 -4.69
C ILE A 7 1.63 2.67 -3.48
N ALA A 8 2.85 2.15 -3.56
CA ALA A 8 3.59 1.62 -2.43
C ALA A 8 4.45 2.74 -1.81
N ARG A 9 4.78 2.64 -0.52
CA ARG A 9 5.41 3.75 0.19
C ARG A 9 6.11 3.35 1.48
N GLU A 10 7.13 4.11 1.86
CA GLU A 10 7.66 4.11 3.22
C GLU A 10 6.72 4.85 4.20
N TYR A 11 6.78 4.49 5.48
CA TYR A 11 5.99 5.19 6.51
C TYR A 11 6.51 6.61 6.73
N GLY A 12 5.60 7.57 6.77
CA GLY A 12 5.97 8.99 6.90
C GLY A 12 6.48 9.65 5.61
N SER A 13 6.58 8.93 4.49
CA SER A 13 7.03 9.51 3.21
C SER A 13 6.02 10.47 2.55
N GLY A 14 4.84 10.69 3.14
CA GLY A 14 3.81 11.53 2.51
C GLY A 14 3.05 10.85 1.36
N GLY A 15 3.27 9.56 1.12
CA GLY A 15 2.65 8.85 0.01
C GLY A 15 1.12 8.89 0.01
N ARG A 16 0.47 8.94 1.19
CA ARG A 16 -0.98 9.12 1.30
C ARG A 16 -1.42 10.52 0.84
N LEU A 17 -0.70 11.56 1.25
CA LEU A 17 -0.97 12.93 0.84
C LEU A 17 -0.80 13.10 -0.67
N ILE A 18 0.25 12.51 -1.22
CA ILE A 18 0.49 12.50 -2.68
C ILE A 18 -0.64 11.77 -3.39
N ALA A 19 -1.07 10.60 -2.91
CA ALA A 19 -2.19 9.86 -3.50
C ALA A 19 -3.48 10.70 -3.53
N GLN A 20 -3.79 11.42 -2.45
CA GLN A 20 -4.93 12.32 -2.37
C GLN A 20 -4.83 13.45 -3.40
N LYS A 21 -3.66 14.09 -3.52
CA LYS A 21 -3.42 15.15 -4.51
C LYS A 21 -3.55 14.65 -5.95
N VAL A 22 -3.01 13.48 -6.24
CA VAL A 22 -3.16 12.85 -7.56
C VAL A 22 -4.63 12.53 -7.85
N ALA A 23 -5.37 12.02 -6.85
CA ALA A 23 -6.79 11.74 -6.99
C ALA A 23 -7.62 13.00 -7.27
N GLU A 24 -7.36 14.10 -6.54
CA GLU A 24 -7.99 15.40 -6.76
C GLU A 24 -7.72 15.92 -8.19
N LYS A 25 -6.46 15.90 -8.65
CA LYS A 25 -6.06 16.41 -9.97
C LYS A 25 -6.64 15.59 -11.13
N LEU A 26 -6.74 14.27 -10.97
CA LEU A 26 -7.25 13.35 -11.99
C LEU A 26 -8.76 13.08 -11.86
N GLN A 27 -9.40 13.57 -10.79
CA GLN A 27 -10.79 13.26 -10.44
C GLN A 27 -11.04 11.75 -10.33
N LEU A 28 -10.07 11.01 -9.78
CA LEU A 28 -10.14 9.59 -9.55
C LEU A 28 -10.47 9.28 -8.09
N VAL A 29 -11.14 8.16 -7.89
CA VAL A 29 -11.30 7.58 -6.54
C VAL A 29 -9.96 6.97 -6.11
N TYR A 30 -9.57 7.17 -4.84
CA TYR A 30 -8.43 6.47 -4.28
C TYR A 30 -8.87 5.56 -3.12
N TYR A 31 -8.25 4.41 -3.04
CA TYR A 31 -8.49 3.38 -2.03
C TYR A 31 -7.22 3.15 -1.22
N ASP A 32 -7.29 3.31 0.10
CA ASP A 32 -6.19 3.00 1.05
C ASP A 32 -6.69 1.93 2.04
N ASN A 33 -7.17 2.34 3.19
CA ASN A 33 -7.71 1.42 4.19
C ASN A 33 -9.05 0.80 3.78
N GLU A 34 -9.78 1.44 2.87
CA GLU A 34 -11.08 0.99 2.37
C GLU A 34 -11.01 -0.42 1.77
N VAL A 35 -9.90 -0.81 1.14
CA VAL A 35 -9.71 -2.19 0.64
C VAL A 35 -9.70 -3.18 1.80
N ILE A 36 -9.11 -2.81 2.94
CA ILE A 36 -9.09 -3.62 4.17
C ILE A 36 -10.51 -3.69 4.76
N ASP A 37 -11.20 -2.56 4.81
CA ASP A 37 -12.55 -2.47 5.37
C ASP A 37 -13.55 -3.28 4.54
N LEU A 38 -13.43 -3.24 3.20
CA LEU A 38 -14.22 -4.08 2.30
C LEU A 38 -13.90 -5.57 2.48
N ALA A 39 -12.62 -5.93 2.62
CA ALA A 39 -12.23 -7.31 2.87
C ALA A 39 -12.78 -7.83 4.21
N ALA A 40 -12.77 -7.00 5.25
CA ALA A 40 -13.35 -7.30 6.54
C ALA A 40 -14.85 -7.60 6.44
N LYS A 41 -15.58 -6.72 5.75
CA LYS A 41 -17.03 -6.85 5.51
C LYS A 41 -17.36 -8.14 4.76
N GLU A 42 -16.64 -8.45 3.70
CA GLU A 42 -16.86 -9.65 2.90
C GLU A 42 -16.57 -10.95 3.68
N LEU A 43 -15.58 -10.91 4.56
CA LEU A 43 -15.23 -12.06 5.41
C LEU A 43 -16.11 -12.19 6.65
N GLY A 44 -16.93 -11.18 6.99
CA GLY A 44 -17.71 -11.13 8.23
C GLY A 44 -16.83 -11.02 9.47
N ILE A 45 -15.65 -10.42 9.36
CA ILE A 45 -14.65 -10.28 10.41
C ILE A 45 -14.57 -8.82 10.84
N ASP A 46 -14.37 -8.58 12.15
CA ASP A 46 -14.16 -7.24 12.65
C ASP A 46 -12.90 -6.58 12.06
N VAL A 47 -13.03 -5.33 11.61
CA VAL A 47 -11.96 -4.57 10.94
C VAL A 47 -10.72 -4.43 11.81
N ASP A 48 -10.89 -4.20 13.12
CA ASP A 48 -9.75 -4.05 14.04
C ASP A 48 -9.00 -5.36 14.21
N THR A 49 -9.69 -6.49 14.14
CA THR A 49 -9.06 -7.82 14.13
C THR A 49 -8.19 -8.00 12.89
N ILE A 50 -8.66 -7.59 11.72
CA ILE A 50 -7.87 -7.65 10.48
C ILE A 50 -6.67 -6.70 10.53
N ARG A 51 -6.86 -5.47 11.00
CA ARG A 51 -5.77 -4.49 11.13
C ARG A 51 -4.67 -4.97 12.08
N LYS A 52 -5.04 -5.56 13.22
CA LYS A 52 -4.09 -6.18 14.15
C LYS A 52 -3.35 -7.34 13.51
N ALA A 53 -4.07 -8.23 12.81
CA ALA A 53 -3.46 -9.36 12.10
C ALA A 53 -2.47 -8.90 11.02
N ALA A 54 -2.75 -7.82 10.29
CA ALA A 54 -1.84 -7.24 9.29
C ALA A 54 -0.60 -6.57 9.91
N GLU A 55 -0.69 -6.08 11.15
CA GLU A 55 0.43 -5.46 11.88
C GLU A 55 1.27 -6.48 12.67
N GLU A 56 0.69 -7.61 13.07
CA GLU A 56 1.40 -8.67 13.76
C GLU A 56 2.37 -9.38 12.80
N LYS A 57 3.55 -9.73 13.35
CA LYS A 57 4.56 -10.45 12.59
C LYS A 57 3.94 -11.71 11.99
N THR A 58 4.07 -11.87 10.69
CA THR A 58 3.95 -13.16 9.99
C THR A 58 5.09 -14.11 10.43
N SER A 59 5.25 -14.31 11.71
CA SER A 59 6.15 -15.31 12.29
C SER A 59 5.36 -16.61 12.45
N SER A 60 5.18 -17.25 11.35
CA SER A 60 4.23 -18.29 11.03
C SER A 60 4.46 -19.64 11.70
N PHE A 61 5.49 -19.87 12.47
CA PHE A 61 5.76 -21.23 12.96
C PHE A 61 4.86 -21.68 14.13
N MET A 62 4.34 -20.75 14.90
CA MET A 62 3.49 -21.11 16.05
C MET A 62 1.98 -21.17 15.76
N TYR A 63 1.55 -20.57 14.63
CA TYR A 63 0.13 -20.52 14.28
C TYR A 63 -0.38 -21.79 13.57
N THR A 64 0.53 -22.55 12.98
CA THR A 64 0.19 -23.79 12.23
C THR A 64 -0.27 -24.95 13.13
N MET A 65 -0.08 -24.87 14.45
CA MET A 65 -0.43 -25.94 15.37
C MET A 65 -1.83 -25.84 16.00
N SER A 66 -2.56 -24.75 15.80
CA SER A 66 -3.87 -24.55 16.45
C SER A 66 -5.07 -24.42 15.51
N SER A 67 -4.88 -24.44 14.20
CA SER A 67 -5.99 -24.39 13.26
C SER A 67 -6.32 -25.80 12.74
N SER A 68 -7.60 -26.16 12.81
CA SER A 68 -8.14 -27.36 12.18
C SER A 68 -7.68 -27.41 10.71
N ALA A 69 -7.30 -28.60 10.24
CA ALA A 69 -6.57 -28.87 9.00
C ALA A 69 -7.20 -28.38 7.67
N PHE A 70 -8.20 -27.50 7.68
CA PHE A 70 -8.97 -27.10 6.51
C PHE A 70 -9.20 -25.58 6.35
N THR A 71 -8.71 -24.72 7.26
CA THR A 71 -8.94 -23.28 7.16
C THR A 71 -7.60 -22.55 7.02
N LEU A 72 -7.46 -21.70 5.98
CA LEU A 72 -6.30 -20.84 5.80
C LEU A 72 -6.10 -19.92 7.02
N PRO A 73 -4.85 -19.58 7.40
CA PRO A 73 -4.59 -18.56 8.40
C PRO A 73 -5.34 -17.26 8.06
N LEU A 74 -5.77 -16.53 9.10
CA LEU A 74 -6.54 -15.29 8.92
C LEU A 74 -5.87 -14.31 7.97
N ASN A 75 -4.56 -14.10 8.09
CA ASN A 75 -3.81 -13.19 7.22
C ASN A 75 -3.87 -13.61 5.74
N ASP A 76 -3.85 -14.91 5.45
CA ASP A 76 -3.94 -15.44 4.10
C ASP A 76 -5.35 -15.27 3.52
N GLN A 77 -6.38 -15.43 4.34
CA GLN A 77 -7.77 -15.16 3.96
C GLN A 77 -7.96 -13.67 3.63
N VAL A 78 -7.40 -12.79 4.46
CA VAL A 78 -7.42 -11.33 4.25
C VAL A 78 -6.71 -10.96 2.96
N PHE A 79 -5.50 -11.47 2.72
CA PHE A 79 -4.76 -11.20 1.49
C PHE A 79 -5.51 -11.71 0.25
N ALA A 80 -6.07 -12.91 0.30
CA ALA A 80 -6.85 -13.46 -0.80
C ALA A 80 -8.10 -12.61 -1.11
N MET A 81 -8.77 -12.09 -0.08
CA MET A 81 -9.94 -11.21 -0.26
C MET A 81 -9.53 -9.84 -0.80
N GLN A 82 -8.49 -9.23 -0.24
CA GLN A 82 -7.93 -7.97 -0.78
C GLN A 82 -7.55 -8.12 -2.25
N SER A 83 -6.91 -9.23 -2.63
CA SER A 83 -6.54 -9.50 -4.02
C SER A 83 -7.76 -9.58 -4.94
N LYS A 84 -8.87 -10.19 -4.50
CA LYS A 84 -10.13 -10.20 -5.26
C LYS A 84 -10.71 -8.81 -5.44
N ILE A 85 -10.74 -8.02 -4.36
CA ILE A 85 -11.27 -6.64 -4.38
C ILE A 85 -10.43 -5.77 -5.31
N ILE A 86 -9.10 -5.80 -5.17
CA ILE A 86 -8.17 -5.02 -6.02
C ILE A 86 -8.38 -5.36 -7.50
N ARG A 87 -8.45 -6.64 -7.85
CA ARG A 87 -8.70 -7.08 -9.25
C ARG A 87 -10.09 -6.68 -9.73
N HIS A 88 -11.08 -6.68 -8.87
CA HIS A 88 -12.43 -6.22 -9.21
C HIS A 88 -12.44 -4.72 -9.52
N LEU A 89 -11.86 -3.90 -8.65
CA LEU A 89 -11.73 -2.45 -8.87
C LEU A 89 -11.01 -2.15 -10.17
N ALA A 90 -9.86 -2.80 -10.41
CA ALA A 90 -9.06 -2.59 -11.61
C ALA A 90 -9.77 -2.95 -12.92
N LYS A 91 -10.79 -3.80 -12.89
CA LYS A 91 -11.58 -4.18 -14.09
C LYS A 91 -12.68 -3.18 -14.43
N HIS A 92 -13.17 -2.45 -13.44
CA HIS A 92 -14.38 -1.65 -13.60
C HIS A 92 -14.13 -0.15 -13.58
N ASP A 93 -13.10 0.30 -12.85
CA ASP A 93 -12.87 1.71 -12.59
C ASP A 93 -11.41 2.12 -12.79
N SER A 94 -11.19 3.33 -13.33
CA SER A 94 -9.91 4.01 -13.19
C SER A 94 -9.78 4.52 -11.75
N CYS A 95 -8.74 4.09 -11.05
CA CYS A 95 -8.59 4.44 -9.63
C CYS A 95 -7.14 4.43 -9.16
N ILE A 96 -6.92 4.90 -7.95
CA ILE A 96 -5.64 4.85 -7.26
C ILE A 96 -5.76 3.87 -6.10
N ILE A 97 -4.87 2.89 -6.05
CA ILE A 97 -4.84 1.87 -4.99
C ILE A 97 -3.55 2.05 -4.19
N VAL A 98 -3.71 2.36 -2.90
CA VAL A 98 -2.59 2.65 -2.02
C VAL A 98 -2.35 1.46 -1.10
N ASN A 99 -1.18 0.81 -1.20
CA ASN A 99 -0.84 -0.35 -0.37
C ASN A 99 -1.40 -1.71 -0.87
N GLY A 100 -1.41 -2.72 0.01
CA GLY A 100 -2.05 -4.02 -0.25
C GLY A 100 -1.36 -4.90 -1.29
N CYS A 101 -0.08 -4.66 -1.62
CA CYS A 101 0.64 -5.35 -2.70
C CYS A 101 -0.05 -5.19 -4.07
N ALA A 102 -0.76 -4.06 -4.30
CA ALA A 102 -1.53 -3.84 -5.51
C ALA A 102 -0.66 -3.87 -6.78
N ASP A 103 0.58 -3.37 -6.68
CA ASP A 103 1.61 -3.45 -7.72
C ASP A 103 1.92 -4.89 -8.17
N TYR A 104 1.91 -5.84 -7.22
CA TYR A 104 2.11 -7.26 -7.50
C TYR A 104 0.83 -7.95 -7.96
N ILE A 105 -0.31 -7.65 -7.33
CA ILE A 105 -1.61 -8.25 -7.66
C ILE A 105 -2.03 -7.90 -9.10
N LEU A 106 -1.61 -6.73 -9.60
CA LEU A 106 -1.95 -6.20 -10.91
C LEU A 106 -0.77 -6.24 -11.91
N GLU A 107 0.30 -7.00 -11.62
CA GLU A 107 1.50 -7.03 -12.46
C GLU A 107 1.26 -7.52 -13.91
N ASP A 108 0.19 -8.30 -14.13
CA ASP A 108 -0.21 -8.79 -15.44
C ASP A 108 -1.22 -7.87 -16.17
N TYR A 109 -1.48 -6.66 -15.62
CA TYR A 109 -2.39 -5.69 -16.23
C TYR A 109 -1.60 -4.63 -17.01
N ASP A 110 -1.97 -4.40 -18.27
CA ASP A 110 -1.24 -3.49 -19.17
C ASP A 110 -1.36 -2.00 -18.77
N ASP A 111 -2.50 -1.58 -18.19
CA ASP A 111 -2.81 -0.19 -17.88
C ASP A 111 -2.59 0.15 -16.39
N VAL A 112 -1.45 -0.22 -15.83
CA VAL A 112 -1.08 0.06 -14.43
C VAL A 112 0.19 0.89 -14.39
N LEU A 113 0.13 2.04 -13.69
CA LEU A 113 1.30 2.82 -13.31
C LEU A 113 1.66 2.47 -11.86
N SER A 114 2.75 1.75 -11.66
CA SER A 114 3.23 1.36 -10.33
C SER A 114 4.24 2.37 -9.78
N VAL A 115 3.96 2.91 -8.59
CA VAL A 115 4.75 3.98 -7.96
C VAL A 115 5.22 3.56 -6.56
N PHE A 116 6.49 3.81 -6.24
CA PHE A 116 7.04 3.71 -4.90
C PHE A 116 7.50 5.09 -4.40
N ILE A 117 6.96 5.53 -3.25
CA ILE A 117 7.28 6.82 -2.64
C ILE A 117 8.15 6.61 -1.40
N HIS A 118 9.32 7.23 -1.39
CA HIS A 118 10.26 7.18 -0.27
C HIS A 118 10.67 8.59 0.18
N ALA A 119 11.32 8.70 1.33
CA ALA A 119 11.98 9.93 1.78
C ALA A 119 13.09 9.61 2.79
N PRO A 120 14.04 10.52 3.03
CA PRO A 120 15.00 10.42 4.13
C PRO A 120 14.30 10.21 5.47
N LEU A 121 14.93 9.42 6.34
CA LEU A 121 14.30 9.04 7.62
C LEU A 121 13.95 10.27 8.48
N GLU A 122 14.79 11.28 8.49
CA GLU A 122 14.59 12.54 9.22
C GLU A 122 13.33 13.28 8.74
N SER A 123 13.16 13.40 7.43
CA SER A 123 11.97 14.02 6.81
C SER A 123 10.69 13.24 7.16
N ARG A 124 10.79 11.92 7.17
CA ARG A 124 9.66 11.04 7.54
C ARG A 124 9.28 11.17 9.00
N ILE A 125 10.27 11.22 9.90
CA ILE A 125 10.06 11.44 11.34
C ILE A 125 9.39 12.80 11.56
N LYS A 126 9.94 13.87 10.95
CA LYS A 126 9.38 15.22 11.04
C LYS A 126 7.91 15.25 10.61
N ARG A 127 7.58 14.60 9.48
CA ARG A 127 6.20 14.54 8.97
C ARG A 127 5.27 13.79 9.92
N VAL A 128 5.71 12.70 10.51
CA VAL A 128 4.92 11.95 11.50
C VAL A 128 4.62 12.80 12.74
N GLN A 129 5.58 13.59 13.19
CA GLN A 129 5.40 14.48 14.33
C GLN A 129 4.49 15.67 14.03
N GLU A 130 4.79 16.40 12.96
CA GLU A 130 4.19 17.71 12.68
C GLU A 130 2.86 17.61 11.91
N GLU A 131 2.79 16.72 10.92
CA GLU A 131 1.62 16.60 10.04
C GLU A 131 0.64 15.51 10.51
N TYR A 132 1.15 14.32 10.92
CA TYR A 132 0.28 13.25 11.40
C TYR A 132 -0.08 13.40 12.87
N LYS A 133 0.66 14.26 13.61
CA LYS A 133 0.44 14.57 15.04
C LYS A 133 0.40 13.31 15.91
N GLU A 134 1.22 12.34 15.58
CA GLU A 134 1.36 11.12 16.36
C GLU A 134 2.35 11.35 17.51
N GLU A 135 2.10 10.75 18.66
CA GLU A 135 2.98 10.82 19.85
C GLU A 135 3.64 9.47 20.09
N HIS A 136 4.95 9.43 20.02
CA HIS A 136 5.75 8.23 20.30
C HIS A 136 7.00 8.55 21.10
N PRO A 137 7.40 7.69 22.04
CA PRO A 137 8.62 7.90 22.84
C PRO A 137 9.90 7.82 22.01
N ASP A 138 9.88 7.11 20.88
CA ASP A 138 10.99 6.95 19.95
C ASP A 138 10.45 6.87 18.52
N PHE A 139 10.38 8.01 17.85
CA PHE A 139 9.86 8.13 16.46
C PHE A 139 10.69 7.34 15.45
N LYS A 140 12.01 7.32 15.62
CA LYS A 140 12.90 6.55 14.71
C LYS A 140 12.54 5.07 14.76
N LYS A 141 12.47 4.52 15.96
CA LYS A 141 12.12 3.11 16.16
C LYS A 141 10.71 2.81 15.66
N PHE A 142 9.78 3.73 15.87
CA PHE A 142 8.40 3.61 15.42
C PHE A 142 8.31 3.56 13.89
N VAL A 143 8.88 4.54 13.18
CA VAL A 143 8.88 4.61 11.71
C VAL A 143 9.53 3.36 11.10
N MET A 144 10.69 2.95 11.61
CA MET A 144 11.39 1.75 11.16
C MET A 144 10.58 0.46 11.42
N LYS A 145 9.84 0.39 12.54
CA LYS A 145 8.96 -0.76 12.84
C LYS A 145 7.81 -0.85 11.84
N LYS A 146 7.20 0.28 11.48
CA LYS A 146 6.12 0.32 10.47
C LYS A 146 6.64 -0.12 9.08
N ASP A 147 7.81 0.34 8.67
CA ASP A 147 8.43 -0.09 7.41
C ASP A 147 8.79 -1.58 7.42
N LYS A 148 9.30 -2.08 8.54
CA LYS A 148 9.57 -3.51 8.68
C LYS A 148 8.30 -4.35 8.58
N GLY A 149 7.18 -3.88 9.14
CA GLY A 149 5.87 -4.51 8.99
C GLY A 149 5.45 -4.60 7.52
N ARG A 150 5.54 -3.49 6.79
CA ARG A 150 5.23 -3.43 5.35
C ARG A 150 6.12 -4.36 4.52
N SER A 151 7.43 -4.30 4.79
CA SER A 151 8.41 -5.16 4.11
C SER A 151 8.15 -6.64 4.36
N ASN A 152 7.86 -7.03 5.61
CA ASN A 152 7.54 -8.42 5.93
C ASN A 152 6.28 -8.89 5.21
N TYR A 153 5.21 -8.09 5.23
CA TYR A 153 3.96 -8.38 4.54
C TYR A 153 4.17 -8.56 3.03
N TYR A 154 4.81 -7.59 2.40
CA TYR A 154 5.08 -7.62 0.96
C TYR A 154 5.95 -8.82 0.56
N ASN A 155 7.06 -9.06 1.28
CA ASN A 155 7.98 -10.15 0.98
C ASN A 155 7.36 -11.54 1.24
N TYR A 156 6.34 -11.63 2.12
CA TYR A 156 5.63 -12.87 2.38
C TYR A 156 4.63 -13.22 1.28
N TYR A 157 3.86 -12.23 0.84
CA TYR A 157 2.79 -12.44 -0.14
C TYR A 157 3.21 -12.28 -1.59
N THR A 158 4.44 -11.83 -1.84
CA THR A 158 4.96 -11.64 -3.20
C THR A 158 6.28 -12.38 -3.40
N THR A 159 6.64 -12.62 -4.64
CA THR A 159 7.98 -13.15 -5.01
C THR A 159 9.05 -12.06 -5.08
N LYS A 160 8.69 -10.82 -4.79
CA LYS A 160 9.53 -9.62 -4.92
C LYS A 160 9.99 -9.12 -3.55
N LYS A 161 11.02 -8.27 -3.53
CA LYS A 161 11.48 -7.58 -2.32
C LYS A 161 10.88 -6.18 -2.24
N TRP A 162 10.31 -5.83 -1.10
CA TRP A 162 9.74 -4.51 -0.85
C TRP A 162 10.76 -3.38 -1.09
N GLY A 163 10.31 -2.29 -1.74
CA GLY A 163 11.14 -1.12 -2.02
C GLY A 163 12.24 -1.34 -3.06
N GLN A 164 12.27 -2.47 -3.74
CA GLN A 164 13.25 -2.72 -4.79
C GLN A 164 12.84 -1.95 -6.06
N LEU A 165 13.74 -1.04 -6.53
CA LEU A 165 13.46 -0.09 -7.63
C LEU A 165 12.85 -0.74 -8.87
N LYS A 166 13.35 -1.90 -9.27
CA LYS A 166 12.88 -2.61 -10.48
C LYS A 166 11.45 -3.15 -10.40
N ASN A 167 10.80 -3.08 -9.24
CA ASN A 167 9.43 -3.54 -9.08
C ASN A 167 8.40 -2.47 -9.48
N PHE A 168 8.86 -1.24 -9.72
CA PHE A 168 8.00 -0.06 -9.93
C PHE A 168 8.40 0.69 -11.18
N ASP A 169 7.43 1.26 -11.88
CA ASP A 169 7.66 2.13 -13.04
C ASP A 169 8.24 3.47 -12.61
N LEU A 170 7.86 3.96 -11.42
CA LEU A 170 8.38 5.17 -10.82
C LEU A 170 8.76 4.94 -9.36
N THR A 171 10.00 5.27 -9.01
CA THR A 171 10.44 5.37 -7.61
C THR A 171 10.90 6.81 -7.36
N ILE A 172 10.27 7.49 -6.38
CA ILE A 172 10.45 8.93 -6.23
C ILE A 172 10.61 9.36 -4.77
N ASN A 173 11.52 10.33 -4.54
CA ASN A 173 11.72 10.96 -3.24
C ASN A 173 10.73 12.10 -3.03
N SER A 174 9.91 12.02 -1.97
CA SER A 174 8.91 13.04 -1.65
C SER A 174 9.47 14.32 -1.04
N ASP A 175 10.76 14.41 -0.74
CA ASP A 175 11.41 15.66 -0.34
C ASP A 175 11.51 16.67 -1.49
N LEU A 176 11.23 16.24 -2.73
CA LEU A 176 11.03 17.14 -3.86
C LEU A 176 9.81 18.05 -3.69
N GLY A 177 8.91 17.73 -2.78
CA GLY A 177 7.63 18.40 -2.54
C GLY A 177 6.45 17.48 -2.85
N ILE A 178 5.40 17.57 -2.01
CA ILE A 178 4.18 16.75 -2.16
C ILE A 178 3.46 17.09 -3.48
N GLU A 179 3.37 18.37 -3.80
CA GLU A 179 2.68 18.86 -4.99
C GLU A 179 3.46 18.50 -6.26
N GLU A 180 4.77 18.72 -6.25
CA GLU A 180 5.68 18.42 -7.36
C GLU A 180 5.67 16.93 -7.72
N VAL A 181 5.69 16.06 -6.70
CA VAL A 181 5.62 14.61 -6.90
C VAL A 181 4.25 14.21 -7.44
N ALA A 182 3.17 14.81 -6.96
CA ALA A 182 1.84 14.57 -7.50
C ALA A 182 1.75 14.98 -8.99
N ASP A 183 2.31 16.12 -9.36
CA ASP A 183 2.33 16.58 -10.76
C ASP A 183 3.12 15.64 -11.68
N ILE A 184 4.24 15.09 -11.22
CA ILE A 184 5.01 14.09 -11.97
C ILE A 184 4.17 12.84 -12.22
N ILE A 185 3.48 12.33 -11.19
CA ILE A 185 2.62 11.13 -11.32
C ILE A 185 1.46 11.41 -12.29
N VAL A 186 0.79 12.57 -12.16
CA VAL A 186 -0.29 12.99 -13.06
C VAL A 186 0.19 13.06 -14.51
N LYS A 187 1.35 13.66 -14.74
CA LYS A 187 1.95 13.77 -16.07
C LYS A 187 2.23 12.40 -16.69
N LEU A 188 2.73 11.45 -15.91
CA LEU A 188 2.98 10.08 -16.39
C LEU A 188 1.68 9.34 -16.68
N TYR A 189 0.68 9.51 -15.81
CA TYR A 189 -0.64 8.91 -16.00
C TYR A 189 -1.34 9.40 -17.27
N LEU A 190 -1.25 10.71 -17.55
CA LEU A 190 -1.87 11.34 -18.73
C LEU A 190 -1.07 11.13 -20.02
N LYS A 191 0.14 10.56 -19.94
CA LYS A 191 0.94 10.29 -21.13
C LYS A 191 0.24 9.19 -21.94
N GLU A 192 -0.27 9.57 -23.11
CA GLU A 192 -0.76 8.62 -24.09
C GLU A 192 0.42 7.77 -24.58
N GLU A 193 0.22 6.46 -24.71
CA GLU A 193 1.16 5.64 -25.44
C GLU A 193 1.17 6.09 -26.91
N LYS A 194 2.36 6.39 -27.39
CA LYS A 194 2.56 6.72 -28.81
C LYS A 194 2.61 5.44 -29.63
#